data_bd9262305029fc9a7aab3133a5fe58d9
#
_entry.id   bd9262305029fc9a7aab3133a5fe58d9
#
_cell.length_a   1.000
_cell.length_b   1.000
_cell.length_c   1.000
_cell.angle_alpha   90.00
_cell.angle_beta   90.00
_cell.angle_gamma   90.00
#
_symmetry.space_group_name_H-M   'P 1'
#
loop_
_entity.id
_entity.type
_entity.pdbx_description
1 polymer ?
#
loop_
_entity_poly.entity_id
_entity_poly.type
_entity_poly.pdbx_seq_one_letter_code
_entity_poly.pdbx_strand_id
1 'polypeptide(L)'
;MTIKFSPPYSKGLNFAPEQLVNDLQNKGYAVLDPRSTFDFVGCQAGDADAWLPAWEHLPIDGFLKDGGRYRRRRHSCFVVEGAQVRQTPHRAHWQPLEYNALHGGMQRLFEPMPIEMVQSPAWTTLLVKLGQLCSQLKPDVCPWFVEAHQFRIDTTDGIGRPTPEGAHRDGVDFVFVLLVARHGVKGGESRVFEVEGPAGQRFTMSEPWTLLMLNDEQVIHESTPIQPINPENSDAGYRDTLVLTYRAKAFQDET
;
A
#
# COMPACT_ATOMS: atom_id res chain seq x y z
N MET A 1 -15.39 -5.40 25.87
CA MET A 1 -14.51 -4.29 25.43
C MET A 1 -15.17 -3.65 24.21
N THR A 2 -15.65 -2.41 24.31
CA THR A 2 -16.44 -1.78 23.26
C THR A 2 -15.50 -1.03 22.32
N ILE A 3 -15.27 -1.56 21.13
CA ILE A 3 -14.52 -0.86 20.09
C ILE A 3 -15.35 0.34 19.64
N LYS A 4 -14.87 1.54 19.87
CA LYS A 4 -15.53 2.77 19.37
C LYS A 4 -15.26 2.91 17.89
N PHE A 5 -16.30 2.81 17.08
CA PHE A 5 -16.24 3.10 15.65
C PHE A 5 -16.46 4.57 15.41
N SER A 6 -15.50 5.25 14.85
CA SER A 6 -15.70 6.58 14.25
C SER A 6 -16.07 6.41 12.76
N PRO A 7 -16.93 7.26 12.20
CA PRO A 7 -17.25 7.16 10.76
C PRO A 7 -15.97 7.37 9.93
N PRO A 8 -15.78 6.59 8.86
CA PRO A 8 -14.50 6.47 8.16
C PRO A 8 -14.03 7.70 7.40
N TYR A 9 -14.87 8.62 7.06
CA TYR A 9 -14.49 9.87 6.37
C TYR A 9 -15.40 11.01 6.79
N SER A 10 -14.85 12.14 7.15
CA SER A 10 -15.53 13.41 7.02
C SER A 10 -15.47 13.83 5.55
N LYS A 11 -16.52 13.51 4.75
CA LYS A 11 -16.68 14.04 3.40
C LYS A 11 -16.60 15.57 3.48
N GLY A 12 -15.57 16.17 2.88
CA GLY A 12 -15.51 17.62 2.68
C GLY A 12 -14.62 18.41 3.65
N LEU A 13 -13.69 17.80 4.39
CA LEU A 13 -12.66 18.57 5.07
C LEU A 13 -11.62 19.04 4.05
N ASN A 14 -11.36 20.35 4.04
CA ASN A 14 -10.22 20.91 3.34
C ASN A 14 -8.96 20.21 3.86
N PHE A 15 -8.20 19.62 2.95
CA PHE A 15 -6.91 19.00 3.25
C PHE A 15 -5.97 20.05 3.84
N ALA A 16 -5.53 19.85 5.08
CA ALA A 16 -4.51 20.65 5.73
C ALA A 16 -3.26 19.76 5.94
N PRO A 17 -2.11 20.07 5.30
CA PRO A 17 -0.89 19.28 5.45
C PRO A 17 -0.46 19.06 6.89
N GLU A 18 -0.65 20.07 7.75
CA GLU A 18 -0.32 20.00 9.17
C GLU A 18 -1.19 18.97 9.91
N GLN A 19 -2.46 18.81 9.51
CA GLN A 19 -3.36 17.82 10.08
C GLN A 19 -2.88 16.40 9.72
N LEU A 20 -2.36 16.18 8.51
CA LEU A 20 -1.84 14.90 8.08
C LEU A 20 -0.61 14.46 8.91
N VAL A 21 0.34 15.35 9.12
CA VAL A 21 1.51 15.10 9.98
C VAL A 21 1.06 14.78 11.41
N ASN A 22 0.14 15.59 11.95
CA ASN A 22 -0.39 15.40 13.29
C ASN A 22 -1.12 14.04 13.45
N ASP A 23 -1.91 13.64 12.45
CA ASP A 23 -2.62 12.35 12.49
C ASP A 23 -1.64 11.17 12.45
N LEU A 24 -0.61 11.22 11.58
CA LEU A 24 0.43 10.19 11.51
C LEU A 24 1.30 10.12 12.78
N GLN A 25 1.55 11.24 13.44
CA GLN A 25 2.30 11.27 14.70
C GLN A 25 1.49 10.74 15.88
N ASN A 26 0.20 11.08 15.98
CA ASN A 26 -0.60 10.81 17.18
C ASN A 26 -1.52 9.59 17.05
N LYS A 27 -1.96 9.23 15.83
CA LYS A 27 -2.82 8.07 15.57
C LYS A 27 -2.11 6.94 14.85
N GLY A 28 -0.93 7.22 14.28
CA GLY A 28 -0.18 6.28 13.48
C GLY A 28 -0.74 6.04 12.07
N TYR A 29 -1.85 6.65 11.68
CA TYR A 29 -2.41 6.51 10.34
C TYR A 29 -3.19 7.74 9.90
N ALA A 30 -3.33 7.89 8.58
CA ALA A 30 -4.22 8.85 7.93
C ALA A 30 -4.83 8.27 6.66
N VAL A 31 -5.99 8.78 6.26
CA VAL A 31 -6.67 8.39 5.01
C VAL A 31 -7.05 9.63 4.25
N LEU A 32 -6.63 9.71 2.99
CA LEU A 32 -7.02 10.76 2.05
C LEU A 32 -8.02 10.19 1.04
N ASP A 33 -9.10 10.94 0.80
CA ASP A 33 -9.97 10.69 -0.35
C ASP A 33 -9.25 10.99 -1.67
N PRO A 34 -9.79 10.62 -2.83
CA PRO A 34 -9.11 10.81 -4.12
C PRO A 34 -8.71 12.26 -4.40
N ARG A 35 -9.58 13.21 -4.09
CA ARG A 35 -9.29 14.63 -4.30
C ARG A 35 -8.13 15.09 -3.41
N SER A 36 -8.21 14.80 -2.13
CA SER A 36 -7.16 15.14 -1.16
C SER A 36 -5.83 14.45 -1.50
N THR A 37 -5.88 13.23 -2.05
CA THR A 37 -4.70 12.52 -2.54
C THR A 37 -4.03 13.28 -3.69
N PHE A 38 -4.78 13.70 -4.70
CA PHE A 38 -4.24 14.47 -5.82
C PHE A 38 -3.74 15.85 -5.41
N ASP A 39 -4.48 16.53 -4.54
CA ASP A 39 -4.07 17.83 -3.98
C ASP A 39 -2.76 17.69 -3.18
N PHE A 40 -2.62 16.63 -2.39
CA PHE A 40 -1.39 16.33 -1.63
C PHE A 40 -0.21 15.99 -2.54
N VAL A 41 -0.41 15.10 -3.49
CA VAL A 41 0.67 14.66 -4.42
C VAL A 41 1.05 15.78 -5.37
N GLY A 42 0.11 16.62 -5.77
CA GLY A 42 0.31 17.68 -6.76
C GLY A 42 0.31 17.16 -8.20
N CYS A 43 -0.50 16.14 -8.48
CA CYS A 43 -0.74 15.62 -9.83
C CYS A 43 -2.24 15.62 -10.15
N GLN A 44 -2.58 15.34 -11.42
CA GLN A 44 -3.98 15.25 -11.85
C GLN A 44 -4.44 13.78 -11.89
N ALA A 45 -5.75 13.57 -11.78
CA ALA A 45 -6.32 12.22 -11.91
C ALA A 45 -5.92 11.54 -13.22
N GLY A 46 -5.93 12.25 -14.33
CA GLY A 46 -5.52 11.70 -15.63
C GLY A 46 -4.07 11.20 -15.68
N ASP A 47 -3.16 11.78 -14.90
CA ASP A 47 -1.78 11.30 -14.80
C ASP A 47 -1.71 9.92 -14.14
N ALA A 48 -2.53 9.70 -13.12
CA ALA A 48 -2.62 8.42 -12.41
C ALA A 48 -3.42 7.38 -13.22
N ASP A 49 -4.47 7.80 -13.92
CA ASP A 49 -5.25 6.91 -14.80
C ASP A 49 -4.40 6.34 -15.94
N ALA A 50 -3.36 7.05 -16.40
CA ALA A 50 -2.39 6.56 -17.35
C ALA A 50 -1.62 5.31 -16.86
N TRP A 51 -1.62 5.03 -15.56
CA TRP A 51 -0.99 3.83 -14.99
C TRP A 51 -1.90 2.59 -15.02
N LEU A 52 -3.22 2.74 -15.20
CA LEU A 52 -4.18 1.63 -15.13
C LEU A 52 -3.82 0.43 -16.03
N PRO A 53 -3.31 0.60 -17.27
CA PRO A 53 -2.90 -0.53 -18.11
C PRO A 53 -1.80 -1.40 -17.49
N ALA A 54 -1.01 -0.86 -16.54
CA ALA A 54 0.03 -1.61 -15.86
C ALA A 54 -0.51 -2.73 -14.93
N TRP A 55 -1.80 -2.73 -14.61
CA TRP A 55 -2.47 -3.80 -13.84
C TRP A 55 -3.11 -4.88 -14.70
N GLU A 56 -3.31 -4.66 -16.00
CA GLU A 56 -4.02 -5.62 -16.87
C GLU A 56 -3.29 -6.96 -17.00
N HIS A 57 -1.96 -6.95 -16.96
CA HIS A 57 -1.12 -8.13 -17.20
C HIS A 57 -0.13 -8.38 -16.06
N LEU A 58 -0.59 -8.26 -14.82
CA LEU A 58 0.24 -8.63 -13.68
C LEU A 58 0.48 -10.15 -13.64
N PRO A 59 1.73 -10.61 -13.47
CA PRO A 59 2.04 -12.03 -13.32
C PRO A 59 1.49 -12.58 -12.01
N ILE A 60 1.15 -13.86 -12.00
CA ILE A 60 0.74 -14.57 -10.78
C ILE A 60 1.90 -14.57 -9.78
N ASP A 61 1.58 -14.35 -8.52
CA ASP A 61 2.51 -14.49 -7.42
C ASP A 61 2.79 -15.98 -7.13
N GLY A 62 3.89 -16.48 -7.63
CA GLY A 62 4.30 -17.88 -7.47
C GLY A 62 4.86 -18.23 -6.07
N PHE A 63 4.90 -17.25 -5.13
CA PHE A 63 5.47 -17.44 -3.79
C PHE A 63 4.41 -17.64 -2.70
N LEU A 64 3.12 -17.74 -3.07
CA LEU A 64 2.05 -18.01 -2.10
C LEU A 64 2.15 -19.44 -1.56
N LYS A 65 2.46 -19.59 -0.27
CA LYS A 65 2.60 -20.90 0.39
C LYS A 65 1.28 -21.65 0.57
N ASP A 66 0.14 -20.96 0.52
CA ASP A 66 -1.19 -21.57 0.57
C ASP A 66 -1.64 -22.16 -0.78
N GLY A 67 -0.81 -22.02 -1.83
CA GLY A 67 -1.10 -22.51 -3.17
C GLY A 67 -2.18 -21.69 -3.90
N GLY A 68 -2.62 -20.58 -3.34
CA GLY A 68 -3.63 -19.71 -3.95
C GLY A 68 -3.14 -19.03 -5.23
N ARG A 69 -4.05 -18.75 -6.16
CA ARG A 69 -3.77 -18.05 -7.41
C ARG A 69 -4.42 -16.67 -7.45
N TYR A 70 -4.97 -16.25 -6.34
CA TYR A 70 -5.74 -15.02 -6.18
C TYR A 70 -4.89 -13.76 -6.12
N ARG A 71 -3.53 -13.85 -6.10
CA ARG A 71 -2.63 -12.70 -6.03
C ARG A 71 -1.73 -12.62 -7.24
N ARG A 72 -1.68 -11.42 -7.83
CA ARG A 72 -0.76 -11.05 -8.90
C ARG A 72 0.03 -9.84 -8.46
N ARG A 73 1.32 -9.75 -8.84
CA ARG A 73 2.14 -8.61 -8.42
C ARG A 73 3.36 -8.37 -9.29
N ARG A 74 3.83 -7.12 -9.22
CA ARG A 74 5.17 -6.70 -9.64
C ARG A 74 5.82 -5.91 -8.51
N HIS A 75 7.14 -5.77 -8.59
CA HIS A 75 7.93 -5.12 -7.57
C HIS A 75 9.10 -4.37 -8.18
N SER A 76 9.36 -3.16 -7.67
CA SER A 76 10.56 -2.37 -8.01
C SER A 76 11.02 -1.57 -6.80
N CYS A 77 12.31 -1.25 -6.77
CA CYS A 77 12.94 -0.53 -5.66
C CYS A 77 13.51 0.80 -6.13
N PHE A 78 13.43 1.79 -5.23
CA PHE A 78 13.86 3.17 -5.48
C PHE A 78 14.59 3.73 -4.26
N VAL A 79 15.44 4.73 -4.51
CA VAL A 79 16.01 5.58 -3.47
C VAL A 79 15.50 6.98 -3.73
N VAL A 80 14.94 7.60 -2.68
CA VAL A 80 14.42 8.97 -2.70
C VAL A 80 15.30 9.83 -1.81
N GLU A 81 15.93 10.84 -2.39
CA GLU A 81 16.82 11.79 -1.70
C GLU A 81 16.43 13.22 -2.06
N GLY A 82 15.76 13.91 -1.14
CA GLY A 82 15.19 15.22 -1.42
C GLY A 82 14.18 15.19 -2.57
N ALA A 83 14.47 15.87 -3.67
CA ALA A 83 13.66 15.87 -4.88
C ALA A 83 14.11 14.84 -5.94
N GLN A 84 15.10 14.01 -5.63
CA GLN A 84 15.64 13.03 -6.56
C GLN A 84 15.07 11.66 -6.30
N VAL A 85 14.67 10.95 -7.36
CA VAL A 85 14.25 9.56 -7.34
C VAL A 85 15.15 8.76 -8.26
N ARG A 86 15.75 7.71 -7.75
CA ARG A 86 16.61 6.81 -8.52
C ARG A 86 16.10 5.39 -8.37
N GLN A 87 15.72 4.75 -9.47
CA GLN A 87 15.44 3.32 -9.48
C GLN A 87 16.75 2.54 -9.24
N THR A 88 16.71 1.55 -8.35
CA THR A 88 17.87 0.69 -8.09
C THR A 88 17.90 -0.47 -9.10
N PRO A 89 19.05 -1.18 -9.23
CA PRO A 89 19.05 -2.46 -9.91
C PRO A 89 17.95 -3.38 -9.36
N HIS A 90 17.37 -4.19 -10.23
CA HIS A 90 16.30 -5.10 -9.84
C HIS A 90 16.76 -6.08 -8.77
N ARG A 91 15.96 -6.25 -7.71
CA ARG A 91 16.29 -7.09 -6.56
C ARG A 91 15.08 -7.86 -6.07
N ALA A 92 15.34 -8.95 -5.35
CA ALA A 92 14.29 -9.69 -4.67
C ALA A 92 13.71 -8.87 -3.50
N HIS A 93 12.43 -9.01 -3.28
CA HIS A 93 11.77 -8.57 -2.06
C HIS A 93 12.03 -9.59 -0.94
N TRP A 94 12.39 -9.12 0.24
CA TRP A 94 12.63 -9.93 1.42
C TRP A 94 12.02 -9.28 2.65
N GLN A 95 11.50 -10.11 3.55
CA GLN A 95 11.01 -9.69 4.87
C GLN A 95 11.46 -10.74 5.90
N PRO A 96 11.80 -10.35 7.14
CA PRO A 96 12.05 -11.31 8.22
C PRO A 96 10.77 -12.04 8.61
N LEU A 97 10.93 -13.24 9.19
CA LEU A 97 9.80 -14.05 9.69
C LEU A 97 9.00 -13.34 10.78
N GLU A 98 9.64 -12.45 11.52
CA GLU A 98 9.01 -11.64 12.57
C GLU A 98 7.85 -10.78 12.03
N TYR A 99 8.01 -10.20 10.83
CA TYR A 99 7.00 -9.35 10.20
C TYR A 99 6.09 -10.09 9.24
N ASN A 100 6.54 -11.20 8.68
CA ASN A 100 5.73 -12.01 7.79
C ASN A 100 5.92 -13.50 8.10
N ALA A 101 5.11 -14.01 9.01
CA ALA A 101 5.18 -15.41 9.45
C ALA A 101 4.93 -16.43 8.33
N LEU A 102 4.16 -16.06 7.30
CA LEU A 102 3.84 -16.95 6.17
C LEU A 102 4.92 -16.92 5.08
N HIS A 103 5.39 -15.73 4.69
CA HIS A 103 6.22 -15.55 3.50
C HIS A 103 7.58 -14.88 3.81
N GLY A 104 7.89 -14.63 5.08
CA GLY A 104 9.20 -14.14 5.52
C GLY A 104 10.30 -15.19 5.40
N GLY A 105 11.55 -14.75 5.51
CA GLY A 105 12.73 -15.60 5.46
C GLY A 105 13.03 -16.20 4.07
N MET A 106 12.44 -15.63 3.01
CA MET A 106 12.73 -16.08 1.63
C MET A 106 12.87 -14.88 0.70
N GLN A 107 13.79 -14.98 -0.24
CA GLN A 107 13.91 -14.02 -1.33
C GLN A 107 12.83 -14.30 -2.39
N ARG A 108 12.08 -13.27 -2.75
CA ARG A 108 10.99 -13.35 -3.71
C ARG A 108 11.28 -12.39 -4.86
N LEU A 109 11.78 -12.93 -5.96
CA LEU A 109 12.09 -12.14 -7.15
C LEU A 109 10.82 -12.05 -8.02
N PHE A 110 10.18 -10.91 -8.00
CA PHE A 110 9.02 -10.60 -8.83
C PHE A 110 9.46 -9.88 -10.12
N GLU A 111 8.63 -9.87 -11.14
CA GLU A 111 8.89 -9.04 -12.32
C GLU A 111 8.93 -7.54 -11.94
N PRO A 112 9.75 -6.73 -12.60
CA PRO A 112 9.80 -5.29 -12.38
C PRO A 112 8.51 -4.60 -12.86
N MET A 113 8.21 -3.46 -12.28
CA MET A 113 7.12 -2.60 -12.72
C MET A 113 7.41 -2.05 -14.14
N PRO A 114 6.35 -1.79 -14.96
CA PRO A 114 6.51 -1.28 -16.31
C PRO A 114 7.29 0.05 -16.35
N ILE A 115 8.21 0.16 -17.29
CA ILE A 115 9.11 1.30 -17.40
C ILE A 115 8.33 2.60 -17.67
N GLU A 116 7.24 2.51 -18.44
CA GLU A 116 6.37 3.63 -18.80
C GLU A 116 5.72 4.25 -17.54
N MET A 117 5.39 3.44 -16.55
CA MET A 117 4.84 3.89 -15.27
C MET A 117 5.93 4.53 -14.41
N VAL A 118 7.04 3.82 -14.19
CA VAL A 118 8.08 4.25 -13.23
C VAL A 118 8.95 5.41 -13.72
N GLN A 119 8.94 5.71 -15.01
CA GLN A 119 9.59 6.89 -15.60
C GLN A 119 8.64 8.07 -15.82
N SER A 120 7.36 7.92 -15.50
CA SER A 120 6.41 9.02 -15.64
C SER A 120 6.70 10.16 -14.65
N PRO A 121 6.48 11.44 -15.01
CA PRO A 121 6.64 12.56 -14.08
C PRO A 121 5.77 12.41 -12.82
N ALA A 122 4.55 11.91 -12.96
CA ALA A 122 3.63 11.68 -11.85
C ALA A 122 4.18 10.66 -10.85
N TRP A 123 4.88 9.61 -11.32
CA TRP A 123 5.56 8.64 -10.47
C TRP A 123 6.63 9.31 -9.60
N THR A 124 7.51 10.08 -10.23
CA THR A 124 8.54 10.83 -9.51
C THR A 124 7.92 11.78 -8.48
N THR A 125 6.89 12.51 -8.87
CA THR A 125 6.18 13.44 -7.99
C THR A 125 5.57 12.72 -6.79
N LEU A 126 4.91 11.58 -6.99
CA LEU A 126 4.35 10.75 -5.91
C LEU A 126 5.44 10.34 -4.91
N LEU A 127 6.53 9.74 -5.39
CA LEU A 127 7.59 9.26 -4.50
C LEU A 127 8.26 10.41 -3.74
N VAL A 128 8.51 11.54 -4.39
CA VAL A 128 9.10 12.72 -3.73
C VAL A 128 8.18 13.27 -2.65
N LYS A 129 6.87 13.40 -2.93
CA LYS A 129 5.91 13.95 -1.96
C LYS A 129 5.76 13.06 -0.73
N LEU A 130 5.69 11.76 -0.91
CA LEU A 130 5.67 10.80 0.19
C LEU A 130 6.99 10.82 0.97
N GLY A 131 8.14 10.89 0.30
CA GLY A 131 9.45 11.04 0.94
C GLY A 131 9.58 12.33 1.76
N GLN A 132 9.05 13.45 1.26
CA GLN A 132 9.00 14.71 2.00
C GLN A 132 8.15 14.60 3.26
N LEU A 133 6.98 13.91 3.19
CA LEU A 133 6.15 13.64 4.36
C LEU A 133 6.91 12.76 5.38
N CYS A 134 7.55 11.70 4.92
CA CYS A 134 8.38 10.86 5.78
C CYS A 134 9.48 11.65 6.50
N SER A 135 10.15 12.57 5.78
CA SER A 135 11.19 13.44 6.36
C SER A 135 10.65 14.50 7.31
N GLN A 136 9.38 14.92 7.17
CA GLN A 136 8.73 15.76 8.19
C GLN A 136 8.46 15.00 9.49
N LEU A 137 8.15 13.71 9.38
CA LEU A 137 7.90 12.82 10.54
C LEU A 137 9.20 12.32 11.19
N LYS A 138 10.26 12.13 10.39
CA LYS A 138 11.60 11.70 10.82
C LYS A 138 12.67 12.60 10.17
N PRO A 139 12.94 13.81 10.71
CA PRO A 139 13.78 14.83 10.07
C PRO A 139 15.24 14.41 9.81
N ASP A 140 15.76 13.50 10.62
CA ASP A 140 17.15 13.04 10.53
C ASP A 140 17.36 11.91 9.51
N VAL A 141 16.30 11.52 8.79
CA VAL A 141 16.36 10.42 7.83
C VAL A 141 16.42 10.92 6.40
N CYS A 142 17.52 10.59 5.73
CA CYS A 142 17.76 10.78 4.32
C CYS A 142 18.97 9.92 3.90
N PRO A 143 18.97 9.19 2.79
CA PRO A 143 17.83 8.96 1.89
C PRO A 143 16.79 7.97 2.40
N TRP A 144 15.63 7.90 1.70
CA TRP A 144 14.62 6.89 1.90
C TRP A 144 14.79 5.74 0.91
N PHE A 145 14.75 4.51 1.40
CA PHE A 145 14.73 3.28 0.61
C PHE A 145 13.28 2.84 0.43
N VAL A 146 12.84 2.79 -0.83
CA VAL A 146 11.43 2.60 -1.18
C VAL A 146 11.25 1.30 -1.95
N GLU A 147 10.37 0.44 -1.46
CA GLU A 147 9.87 -0.69 -2.23
C GLU A 147 8.45 -0.40 -2.74
N ALA A 148 8.24 -0.59 -4.02
CA ALA A 148 6.96 -0.37 -4.69
C ALA A 148 6.38 -1.69 -5.18
N HIS A 149 5.13 -1.95 -4.83
CA HIS A 149 4.43 -3.18 -5.16
C HIS A 149 3.11 -2.87 -5.89
N GLN A 150 2.96 -3.36 -7.10
CA GLN A 150 1.66 -3.45 -7.74
C GLN A 150 1.01 -4.77 -7.33
N PHE A 151 -0.19 -4.70 -6.80
CA PHE A 151 -0.99 -5.88 -6.46
C PHE A 151 -2.32 -5.88 -7.18
N ARG A 152 -2.70 -7.04 -7.70
CA ARG A 152 -4.09 -7.43 -7.93
C ARG A 152 -4.42 -8.61 -7.03
N ILE A 153 -5.45 -8.44 -6.22
CA ILE A 153 -6.09 -9.54 -5.51
C ILE A 153 -7.40 -9.81 -6.23
N ASP A 154 -7.59 -11.02 -6.73
CA ASP A 154 -8.79 -11.42 -7.45
C ASP A 154 -9.54 -12.56 -6.77
N THR A 155 -10.70 -12.89 -7.29
CA THR A 155 -11.57 -13.94 -6.78
C THR A 155 -11.59 -15.19 -7.66
N THR A 156 -10.52 -15.43 -8.43
CA THR A 156 -10.40 -16.61 -9.32
C THR A 156 -10.58 -17.91 -8.56
N ASP A 157 -10.09 -17.99 -7.33
CA ASP A 157 -10.25 -19.16 -6.44
C ASP A 157 -11.45 -18.98 -5.48
N GLY A 158 -12.41 -18.10 -5.79
CA GLY A 158 -13.60 -17.78 -4.99
C GLY A 158 -13.36 -16.77 -3.88
N ILE A 159 -12.19 -16.76 -3.27
CA ILE A 159 -11.80 -15.83 -2.19
C ILE A 159 -10.40 -15.31 -2.47
N GLY A 160 -10.26 -13.97 -2.54
CA GLY A 160 -8.96 -13.31 -2.56
C GLY A 160 -8.54 -12.86 -1.15
N ARG A 161 -7.26 -13.02 -0.80
CA ARG A 161 -6.71 -12.62 0.51
C ARG A 161 -5.64 -11.56 0.31
N PRO A 162 -5.94 -10.26 0.58
CA PRO A 162 -4.95 -9.19 0.49
C PRO A 162 -3.80 -9.37 1.48
N THR A 163 -4.11 -9.74 2.71
CA THR A 163 -3.15 -10.02 3.78
C THR A 163 -3.39 -11.45 4.32
N PRO A 164 -2.87 -12.49 3.63
CA PRO A 164 -3.10 -13.88 4.04
C PRO A 164 -2.49 -14.20 5.41
N GLU A 165 -1.49 -13.45 5.84
CA GLU A 165 -0.85 -13.50 7.16
C GLU A 165 -1.72 -12.93 8.29
N GLY A 166 -2.80 -12.20 7.95
CA GLY A 166 -3.62 -11.48 8.93
C GLY A 166 -3.04 -10.11 9.30
N ALA A 167 -3.35 -9.65 10.51
CA ALA A 167 -2.88 -8.37 11.04
C ALA A 167 -1.37 -8.42 11.31
N HIS A 168 -0.61 -7.49 10.72
CA HIS A 168 0.85 -7.48 10.75
C HIS A 168 1.42 -6.05 10.66
N ARG A 169 2.72 -5.96 10.81
CA ARG A 169 3.57 -4.83 10.44
C ARG A 169 4.49 -5.27 9.31
N ASP A 170 4.93 -4.33 8.48
CA ASP A 170 5.88 -4.63 7.40
C ASP A 170 7.35 -4.58 7.83
N GLY A 171 7.64 -4.01 9.01
CA GLY A 171 9.00 -3.82 9.52
C GLY A 171 9.76 -2.69 8.83
N VAL A 172 9.01 -1.68 8.41
CA VAL A 172 9.52 -0.46 7.77
C VAL A 172 9.15 0.76 8.61
N ASP A 173 9.48 1.97 8.14
CA ASP A 173 9.08 3.19 8.83
C ASP A 173 7.65 3.60 8.46
N PHE A 174 7.34 3.61 7.16
CA PHE A 174 6.02 4.02 6.67
C PHE A 174 5.51 3.11 5.56
N VAL A 175 4.20 2.89 5.53
CA VAL A 175 3.49 2.17 4.48
C VAL A 175 2.39 3.05 3.89
N PHE A 176 2.32 3.09 2.57
CA PHE A 176 1.32 3.82 1.80
C PHE A 176 0.57 2.85 0.90
N VAL A 177 -0.75 2.83 0.99
CA VAL A 177 -1.60 1.96 0.19
C VAL A 177 -2.57 2.83 -0.62
N LEU A 178 -2.36 2.90 -1.94
CA LEU A 178 -3.32 3.51 -2.86
C LEU A 178 -4.24 2.43 -3.40
N LEU A 179 -5.55 2.65 -3.30
CA LEU A 179 -6.53 1.87 -4.04
C LEU A 179 -6.52 2.33 -5.49
N VAL A 180 -6.18 1.44 -6.43
CA VAL A 180 -6.14 1.75 -7.86
C VAL A 180 -7.46 1.42 -8.53
N ALA A 181 -7.99 0.23 -8.25
CA ALA A 181 -9.27 -0.20 -8.76
C ALA A 181 -9.95 -1.21 -7.82
N ARG A 182 -11.27 -1.28 -7.93
CA ARG A 182 -12.08 -2.27 -7.23
C ARG A 182 -13.30 -2.60 -8.10
N HIS A 183 -13.46 -3.87 -8.46
CA HIS A 183 -14.52 -4.30 -9.35
C HIS A 183 -15.12 -5.63 -8.91
N GLY A 184 -16.45 -5.70 -8.84
CA GLY A 184 -17.19 -6.95 -8.64
C GLY A 184 -16.95 -7.66 -7.31
N VAL A 185 -16.39 -7.00 -6.28
CA VAL A 185 -16.06 -7.62 -5.00
C VAL A 185 -16.69 -6.94 -3.79
N LYS A 186 -17.00 -7.74 -2.77
CA LYS A 186 -17.32 -7.34 -1.40
C LYS A 186 -16.19 -7.74 -0.46
N GLY A 187 -16.16 -7.21 0.78
CA GLY A 187 -15.05 -7.41 1.72
C GLY A 187 -13.88 -6.47 1.43
N GLY A 188 -12.66 -6.84 1.77
CA GLY A 188 -11.48 -5.96 1.63
C GLY A 188 -11.56 -4.73 2.56
N GLU A 189 -12.16 -4.90 3.73
CA GLU A 189 -12.17 -3.92 4.80
C GLU A 189 -10.74 -3.76 5.33
N SER A 190 -10.23 -2.55 5.33
CA SER A 190 -8.96 -2.21 5.99
C SER A 190 -9.19 -2.06 7.48
N ARG A 191 -8.31 -2.65 8.27
CA ARG A 191 -8.29 -2.56 9.73
C ARG A 191 -6.93 -2.08 10.17
N VAL A 192 -6.90 -1.08 11.02
CA VAL A 192 -5.70 -0.49 11.60
C VAL A 192 -5.85 -0.50 13.11
N PHE A 193 -4.88 -1.06 13.81
CA PHE A 193 -4.88 -1.19 15.26
C PHE A 193 -3.63 -0.51 15.82
N GLU A 194 -3.74 0.13 16.98
CA GLU A 194 -2.57 0.59 17.72
C GLU A 194 -1.72 -0.59 18.19
N VAL A 195 -0.39 -0.48 18.10
CA VAL A 195 0.53 -1.49 18.64
C VAL A 195 0.39 -1.57 20.15
N GLU A 196 0.29 -0.43 20.82
CA GLU A 196 0.15 -0.32 22.27
C GLU A 196 -1.23 0.24 22.61
N GLY A 197 -2.23 -0.63 22.70
CA GLY A 197 -3.55 -0.17 23.12
C GLY A 197 -4.72 -0.95 22.53
N PRO A 198 -5.93 -0.68 23.01
CA PRO A 198 -7.14 -1.35 22.55
C PRO A 198 -7.79 -0.65 21.34
N ALA A 199 -7.26 0.50 20.88
CA ALA A 199 -7.91 1.29 19.85
C ALA A 199 -7.65 0.70 18.47
N GLY A 200 -8.64 0.80 17.61
CA GLY A 200 -8.56 0.36 16.22
C GLY A 200 -9.65 0.99 15.39
N GLN A 201 -9.39 1.05 14.10
CA GLN A 201 -10.32 1.55 13.10
C GLN A 201 -10.53 0.51 12.02
N ARG A 202 -11.73 0.51 11.45
CA ARG A 202 -12.05 -0.28 10.27
C ARG A 202 -12.82 0.56 9.27
N PHE A 203 -12.49 0.42 8.01
CA PHE A 203 -13.13 1.11 6.90
C PHE A 203 -12.87 0.36 5.59
N THR A 204 -13.66 0.64 4.57
CA THR A 204 -13.42 0.07 3.24
C THR A 204 -13.03 1.21 2.29
N MET A 205 -11.84 1.10 1.70
CA MET A 205 -11.49 1.96 0.58
C MET A 205 -12.31 1.51 -0.63
N SER A 206 -13.19 2.36 -1.12
CA SER A 206 -14.12 2.06 -2.22
C SER A 206 -13.89 2.91 -3.47
N GLU A 207 -13.31 4.09 -3.31
CA GLU A 207 -13.05 5.02 -4.39
C GLU A 207 -11.61 4.89 -4.87
N PRO A 208 -11.36 4.68 -6.19
CA PRO A 208 -10.00 4.67 -6.74
C PRO A 208 -9.22 5.91 -6.32
N TRP A 209 -7.91 5.75 -6.11
CA TRP A 209 -6.97 6.78 -5.66
C TRP A 209 -7.17 7.24 -4.21
N THR A 210 -8.00 6.57 -3.42
CA THR A 210 -7.96 6.69 -1.96
C THR A 210 -6.61 6.24 -1.45
N LEU A 211 -5.96 7.03 -0.59
CA LEU A 211 -4.64 6.77 -0.03
C LEU A 211 -4.73 6.54 1.47
N LEU A 212 -4.36 5.35 1.92
CA LEU A 212 -4.09 5.02 3.32
C LEU A 212 -2.61 5.17 3.59
N MET A 213 -2.27 5.89 4.65
CA MET A 213 -0.91 6.13 5.14
C MET A 213 -0.77 5.55 6.54
N LEU A 214 0.32 4.84 6.79
CA LEU A 214 0.59 4.15 8.05
C LEU A 214 2.00 4.49 8.54
N ASN A 215 2.13 4.83 9.82
CA ASN A 215 3.37 4.78 10.56
C ASN A 215 3.51 3.35 11.11
N ASP A 216 4.32 2.53 10.42
CA ASP A 216 4.40 1.09 10.68
C ASP A 216 4.95 0.74 12.06
N GLU A 217 5.63 1.70 12.72
CA GLU A 217 6.10 1.52 14.09
C GLU A 217 4.97 1.63 15.13
N GLN A 218 3.88 2.33 14.81
CA GLN A 218 2.79 2.65 15.75
C GLN A 218 1.53 1.81 15.52
N VAL A 219 1.36 1.21 14.33
CA VAL A 219 0.13 0.49 14.00
C VAL A 219 0.41 -0.90 13.45
N ILE A 220 -0.58 -1.78 13.65
CA ILE A 220 -0.72 -3.08 13.00
C ILE A 220 -1.87 -2.95 12.00
N HIS A 221 -1.73 -3.52 10.81
CA HIS A 221 -2.76 -3.38 9.79
C HIS A 221 -3.08 -4.71 9.08
N GLU A 222 -4.30 -4.79 8.56
CA GLU A 222 -4.75 -5.89 7.71
C GLU A 222 -5.82 -5.42 6.72
N SER A 223 -6.05 -6.22 5.68
CA SER A 223 -7.23 -6.14 4.83
C SER A 223 -7.97 -7.47 4.85
N THR A 224 -9.27 -7.45 5.17
CA THR A 224 -10.08 -8.67 5.17
C THR A 224 -10.17 -9.29 3.78
N PRO A 225 -10.44 -10.60 3.68
CA PRO A 225 -10.66 -11.26 2.40
C PRO A 225 -11.72 -10.56 1.54
N ILE A 226 -11.55 -10.67 0.23
CA ILE A 226 -12.54 -10.25 -0.77
C ILE A 226 -13.25 -11.47 -1.34
N GLN A 227 -14.51 -11.28 -1.70
CA GLN A 227 -15.37 -12.28 -2.33
C GLN A 227 -16.11 -11.65 -3.51
N PRO A 228 -16.49 -12.41 -4.53
CA PRO A 228 -17.33 -11.89 -5.60
C PRO A 228 -18.68 -11.41 -5.06
N ILE A 229 -19.20 -10.31 -5.58
CA ILE A 229 -20.57 -9.85 -5.30
C ILE A 229 -21.57 -10.87 -5.84
N ASN A 230 -21.32 -11.35 -7.07
CA ASN A 230 -22.14 -12.36 -7.74
C ASN A 230 -21.28 -13.63 -7.99
N PRO A 231 -21.38 -14.64 -7.14
CA PRO A 231 -20.58 -15.88 -7.29
C PRO A 231 -20.84 -16.64 -8.60
N GLU A 232 -22.01 -16.45 -9.20
CA GLU A 232 -22.39 -17.10 -10.47
C GLU A 232 -21.80 -16.41 -11.71
N ASN A 233 -21.20 -15.25 -11.55
CA ASN A 233 -20.57 -14.52 -12.64
C ASN A 233 -19.24 -15.18 -13.01
N SER A 234 -19.01 -15.41 -14.30
CA SER A 234 -17.77 -16.01 -14.82
C SER A 234 -16.54 -15.11 -14.61
N ASP A 235 -16.76 -13.81 -14.46
CA ASP A 235 -15.69 -12.84 -14.34
C ASP A 235 -15.23 -12.71 -12.89
N ALA A 236 -13.96 -12.98 -12.65
CA ALA A 236 -13.35 -12.79 -11.35
C ALA A 236 -13.37 -11.30 -10.95
N GLY A 237 -13.99 -11.00 -9.82
CA GLY A 237 -13.88 -9.67 -9.24
C GLY A 237 -12.47 -9.43 -8.69
N TYR A 238 -12.04 -8.18 -8.60
CA TYR A 238 -10.68 -7.86 -8.17
C TYR A 238 -10.57 -6.54 -7.38
N ARG A 239 -9.46 -6.43 -6.68
CA ARG A 239 -8.99 -5.22 -6.00
C ARG A 239 -7.53 -5.00 -6.35
N ASP A 240 -7.25 -3.85 -6.96
CA ASP A 240 -5.91 -3.41 -7.35
C ASP A 240 -5.39 -2.36 -6.38
N THR A 241 -4.15 -2.50 -5.97
CA THR A 241 -3.48 -1.54 -5.11
C THR A 241 -2.04 -1.29 -5.54
N LEU A 242 -1.58 -0.08 -5.29
CA LEU A 242 -0.17 0.28 -5.26
C LEU A 242 0.23 0.41 -3.78
N VAL A 243 1.19 -0.38 -3.35
CA VAL A 243 1.75 -0.32 -1.99
C VAL A 243 3.18 0.17 -2.07
N LEU A 244 3.49 1.21 -1.30
CA LEU A 244 4.82 1.79 -1.21
C LEU A 244 5.28 1.72 0.24
N THR A 245 6.45 1.14 0.48
CA THR A 245 7.07 1.13 1.80
C THR A 245 8.28 2.05 1.80
N TYR A 246 8.44 2.83 2.85
CA TYR A 246 9.57 3.74 3.05
C TYR A 246 10.37 3.27 4.27
N ARG A 247 11.66 3.08 4.09
CA ARG A 247 12.56 2.62 5.15
C ARG A 247 13.81 3.46 5.21
N ALA A 248 14.22 3.81 6.43
CA ALA A 248 15.50 4.45 6.70
C ALA A 248 16.67 3.47 6.52
N LYS A 249 17.86 4.00 6.29
CA LYS A 249 19.17 3.31 6.28
C LYS A 249 19.40 2.36 5.12
N ALA A 250 18.53 1.36 4.87
CA ALA A 250 18.72 0.35 3.83
C ALA A 250 17.41 -0.36 3.49
N PHE A 251 17.37 -1.10 2.38
CA PHE A 251 16.33 -2.09 2.13
C PHE A 251 16.39 -3.22 3.17
N GLN A 252 15.27 -3.95 3.34
CA GLN A 252 15.32 -5.20 4.07
C GLN A 252 16.11 -6.24 3.27
N ASP A 253 17.02 -6.92 3.93
CA ASP A 253 17.86 -7.97 3.36
C ASP A 253 18.08 -9.09 4.40
N GLU A 254 18.55 -10.24 3.93
CA GLU A 254 19.11 -11.26 4.80
C GLU A 254 20.33 -10.67 5.52
N THR A 255 20.31 -10.73 6.84
CA THR A 255 21.46 -10.38 7.69
C THR A 255 22.34 -11.58 7.93
#